data_6bc13668d6b9a92504c5eca9013f52bc
#
_entry.id   6bc13668d6b9a92504c5eca9013f52bc
#
_cell.length_a   1.000
_cell.length_b   1.000
_cell.length_c   1.000
_cell.angle_alpha   90.00
_cell.angle_beta   90.00
_cell.angle_gamma   90.00
#
_symmetry.space_group_name_H-M   'P 1'
#
loop_
_entity.id
_entity.type
_entity.pdbx_description
1 polymer ?
#
loop_
_entity_poly.entity_id
_entity_poly.type
_entity_poly.pdbx_seq_one_letter_code
_entity_poly.pdbx_strand_id
1 'polypeptide(L)'
;MSRRSRTPHWQGPNVDRTTSTTIVIVVIVLALVGMAIGWRGRKKRQSHLAAPDTVPADIGRALLSVEALYVATTMADDELNRVAVAWLGFRARASMTVAEAGVVLSLAGGKEVFISRVALRAIDRATYTIDRAVEKGGLVRLTWSLGTTPVDSYLRLTNPADTALLLDAVHSILPTPLPLEGDAL
;
A
#
# COMPACT_ATOMS: atom_id res chain seq x y z
N MET A 1 43.20 -0.30 -72.69
CA MET A 1 43.05 -1.33 -71.59
C MET A 1 42.45 -0.63 -70.36
N SER A 2 41.16 -0.73 -70.22
CA SER A 2 40.46 -0.08 -69.05
C SER A 2 40.07 -1.14 -68.09
N ARG A 3 40.71 -1.16 -66.90
CA ARG A 3 40.32 -2.05 -65.76
C ARG A 3 39.15 -1.44 -65.01
N ARG A 4 37.99 -2.00 -65.17
CA ARG A 4 36.84 -1.69 -64.32
C ARG A 4 37.04 -2.36 -62.98
N SER A 5 37.28 -1.60 -61.92
CA SER A 5 37.25 -2.05 -60.55
C SER A 5 35.84 -2.37 -60.16
N ARG A 6 35.55 -3.65 -59.87
CA ARG A 6 34.28 -4.08 -59.26
C ARG A 6 34.42 -3.87 -57.77
N THR A 7 33.64 -2.94 -57.22
CA THR A 7 33.44 -2.81 -55.80
C THR A 7 32.61 -4.00 -55.29
N PRO A 8 33.02 -4.69 -54.25
CA PRO A 8 32.21 -5.78 -53.69
C PRO A 8 31.00 -5.16 -53.04
N HIS A 9 29.82 -5.56 -53.47
CA HIS A 9 28.54 -5.18 -52.88
C HIS A 9 28.33 -6.04 -51.62
N TRP A 10 28.52 -5.46 -50.45
CA TRP A 10 28.20 -6.07 -49.17
C TRP A 10 26.66 -6.16 -49.07
N GLN A 11 26.11 -7.35 -49.32
CA GLN A 11 24.74 -7.69 -48.91
C GLN A 11 24.80 -8.12 -47.47
N GLY A 12 24.45 -7.19 -46.56
CA GLY A 12 24.18 -7.53 -45.17
C GLY A 12 23.05 -8.56 -45.09
N PRO A 13 23.04 -9.42 -44.05
CA PRO A 13 22.00 -10.41 -43.90
C PRO A 13 20.63 -9.73 -43.92
N ASN A 14 19.80 -10.06 -44.91
CA ASN A 14 18.40 -9.64 -44.98
C ASN A 14 17.66 -10.35 -43.86
N VAL A 15 17.73 -9.77 -42.65
CA VAL A 15 16.84 -10.19 -41.58
C VAL A 15 15.46 -9.74 -42.01
N ASP A 16 14.66 -10.70 -42.44
CA ASP A 16 13.30 -10.44 -42.91
C ASP A 16 12.57 -9.61 -41.83
N ARG A 17 12.07 -8.42 -42.21
CA ARG A 17 11.32 -7.54 -41.32
C ARG A 17 10.21 -8.30 -40.57
N THR A 18 9.62 -9.28 -41.24
CA THR A 18 8.60 -10.18 -40.70
C THR A 18 9.18 -11.04 -39.54
N THR A 19 10.37 -11.61 -39.71
CA THR A 19 11.02 -12.43 -38.68
C THR A 19 11.36 -11.59 -37.44
N SER A 20 11.95 -10.40 -37.64
CA SER A 20 12.27 -9.49 -36.54
C SER A 20 11.01 -9.03 -35.81
N THR A 21 9.95 -8.69 -36.54
CA THR A 21 8.68 -8.30 -35.93
C THR A 21 8.05 -9.44 -35.13
N THR A 22 8.09 -10.66 -35.67
CA THR A 22 7.56 -11.85 -34.98
C THR A 22 8.32 -12.11 -33.66
N ILE A 23 9.64 -12.01 -33.67
CA ILE A 23 10.48 -12.21 -32.48
C ILE A 23 10.12 -11.15 -31.42
N VAL A 24 9.97 -9.88 -31.79
CA VAL A 24 9.61 -8.81 -30.87
C VAL A 24 8.23 -9.06 -30.25
N ILE A 25 7.24 -9.46 -31.07
CA ILE A 25 5.90 -9.78 -30.58
C ILE A 25 5.94 -10.94 -29.58
N VAL A 26 6.68 -12.02 -29.89
CA VAL A 26 6.82 -13.18 -29.00
C VAL A 26 7.46 -12.77 -27.66
N VAL A 27 8.50 -11.94 -27.68
CA VAL A 27 9.17 -11.45 -26.47
C VAL A 27 8.20 -10.61 -25.63
N ILE A 28 7.42 -9.71 -26.25
CA ILE A 28 6.41 -8.90 -25.54
C ILE A 28 5.35 -9.80 -24.91
N VAL A 29 4.84 -10.77 -25.64
CA VAL A 29 3.82 -11.71 -25.11
C VAL A 29 4.37 -12.50 -23.93
N LEU A 30 5.59 -13.02 -24.02
CA LEU A 30 6.24 -13.75 -22.93
C LEU A 30 6.46 -12.86 -21.71
N ALA A 31 6.86 -11.59 -21.90
CA ALA A 31 7.00 -10.63 -20.82
C ALA A 31 5.66 -10.34 -20.14
N LEU A 32 4.58 -10.14 -20.91
CA LEU A 32 3.23 -9.91 -20.37
C LEU A 32 2.70 -11.14 -19.61
N VAL A 33 2.93 -12.35 -20.15
CA VAL A 33 2.57 -13.61 -19.46
C VAL A 33 3.36 -13.75 -18.15
N GLY A 34 4.67 -13.52 -18.18
CA GLY A 34 5.51 -13.56 -16.99
C GLY A 34 5.04 -12.55 -15.91
N MET A 35 4.68 -11.32 -16.34
CA MET A 35 4.14 -10.30 -15.46
C MET A 35 2.78 -10.71 -14.85
N ALA A 36 1.90 -11.30 -15.66
CA ALA A 36 0.60 -11.80 -15.21
C ALA A 36 0.74 -12.95 -14.20
N ILE A 37 1.68 -13.88 -14.44
CA ILE A 37 1.97 -14.98 -13.51
C ILE A 37 2.56 -14.44 -12.21
N GLY A 38 3.51 -13.50 -12.27
CA GLY A 38 4.11 -12.87 -11.11
C GLY A 38 3.08 -12.13 -10.27
N TRP A 39 2.17 -11.39 -10.93
CA TRP A 39 1.07 -10.69 -10.25
C TRP A 39 0.07 -11.65 -9.59
N ARG A 40 -0.31 -12.71 -10.29
CA ARG A 40 -1.17 -13.76 -9.71
C ARG A 40 -0.51 -14.46 -8.52
N GLY A 41 0.80 -14.74 -8.60
CA GLY A 41 1.57 -15.33 -7.51
C GLY A 41 1.59 -14.45 -6.26
N ARG A 42 1.77 -13.12 -6.44
CA ARG A 42 1.70 -12.15 -5.35
C ARG A 42 0.32 -12.10 -4.71
N LYS A 43 -0.75 -12.04 -5.52
CA LYS A 43 -2.13 -12.06 -5.04
C LYS A 43 -2.46 -13.36 -4.27
N LYS A 44 -1.96 -14.51 -4.73
CA LYS A 44 -2.14 -15.81 -4.07
C LYS A 44 -1.41 -15.89 -2.72
N ARG A 45 -0.22 -15.28 -2.60
CA ARG A 45 0.52 -15.24 -1.32
C ARG A 45 -0.19 -14.43 -0.24
N GLN A 46 -1.00 -13.43 -0.64
CA GLN A 46 -1.76 -12.58 0.27
C GLN A 46 -3.24 -12.99 0.37
N SER A 47 -3.64 -14.13 -0.20
CA SER A 47 -5.03 -14.62 -0.14
C SER A 47 -5.47 -15.05 1.25
N HIS A 48 -4.53 -15.22 2.20
CA HIS A 48 -4.79 -15.49 3.60
C HIS A 48 -5.08 -14.23 4.42
N LEU A 49 -4.79 -13.03 3.87
CA LEU A 49 -5.11 -11.78 4.54
C LEU A 49 -6.63 -11.56 4.52
N ALA A 50 -7.18 -11.26 5.67
CA ALA A 50 -8.59 -10.92 5.80
C ALA A 50 -8.89 -9.64 4.99
N ALA A 51 -10.12 -9.50 4.53
CA ALA A 51 -10.60 -8.19 4.08
C ALA A 51 -10.80 -7.30 5.31
N PRO A 52 -10.60 -5.97 5.19
CA PRO A 52 -10.99 -5.04 6.24
C PRO A 52 -12.48 -5.14 6.55
N ASP A 53 -12.84 -4.85 7.77
CA ASP A 53 -14.24 -4.80 8.19
C ASP A 53 -15.00 -3.71 7.42
N THR A 54 -16.28 -3.95 7.20
CA THR A 54 -17.20 -2.94 6.67
C THR A 54 -17.55 -1.95 7.78
N VAL A 55 -17.78 -0.69 7.41
CA VAL A 55 -18.20 0.32 8.37
C VAL A 55 -19.55 -0.08 8.97
N PRO A 56 -19.67 -0.25 10.30
CA PRO A 56 -20.94 -0.54 10.93
C PRO A 56 -21.91 0.65 10.82
N ALA A 57 -23.20 0.37 10.96
CA ALA A 57 -24.23 1.41 10.91
C ALA A 57 -24.09 2.43 12.05
N ASP A 58 -23.54 2.04 13.18
CA ASP A 58 -23.24 2.90 14.31
C ASP A 58 -21.76 2.78 14.69
N ILE A 59 -21.04 3.88 14.55
CA ILE A 59 -19.64 4.01 14.95
C ILE A 59 -19.46 4.81 16.24
N GLY A 60 -20.57 5.20 16.86
CA GLY A 60 -20.57 6.10 17.99
C GLY A 60 -20.24 7.55 17.59
N ARG A 61 -19.93 8.36 18.59
CA ARG A 61 -19.61 9.79 18.38
C ARG A 61 -18.28 9.92 17.62
N ALA A 62 -18.28 10.71 16.53
CA ALA A 62 -17.06 11.12 15.87
C ALA A 62 -16.29 12.11 16.76
N LEU A 63 -15.03 11.83 17.03
CA LEU A 63 -14.13 12.62 17.88
C LEU A 63 -13.32 13.61 17.03
N LEU A 64 -12.85 13.16 15.86
CA LEU A 64 -12.04 13.97 14.96
C LEU A 64 -12.19 13.44 13.52
N SER A 65 -12.17 14.36 12.55
CA SER A 65 -12.04 14.00 11.13
C SER A 65 -10.96 14.86 10.49
N VAL A 66 -10.05 14.23 9.75
CA VAL A 66 -8.92 14.90 9.10
C VAL A 66 -8.77 14.43 7.67
N GLU A 67 -8.33 15.33 6.79
CA GLU A 67 -7.99 15.04 5.41
C GLU A 67 -6.53 14.60 5.30
N ALA A 68 -6.30 13.54 4.53
CA ALA A 68 -4.97 12.97 4.37
C ALA A 68 -4.75 12.41 2.95
N LEU A 69 -3.50 12.22 2.61
CA LEU A 69 -3.08 11.36 1.54
C LEU A 69 -2.73 9.98 2.14
N TYR A 70 -3.55 9.00 1.85
CA TYR A 70 -3.23 7.61 2.15
C TYR A 70 -2.09 7.14 1.24
N VAL A 71 -1.01 6.62 1.81
CA VAL A 71 0.19 6.23 1.08
C VAL A 71 0.17 4.75 0.74
N ALA A 72 0.08 3.90 1.75
CA ALA A 72 0.01 2.44 1.62
C ALA A 72 -0.26 1.80 2.99
N THR A 73 -0.64 0.53 2.96
CA THR A 73 -0.52 -0.38 4.11
C THR A 73 0.53 -1.44 3.80
N THR A 74 1.38 -1.74 4.78
CA THR A 74 2.43 -2.77 4.72
C THR A 74 2.24 -3.78 5.85
N MET A 75 2.94 -4.89 5.78
CA MET A 75 3.10 -5.77 6.94
C MET A 75 3.88 -5.03 8.02
N ALA A 76 3.50 -5.16 9.30
CA ALA A 76 4.14 -4.42 10.39
C ALA A 76 5.64 -4.77 10.56
N ASP A 77 6.02 -6.01 10.22
CA ASP A 77 7.41 -6.47 10.31
C ASP A 77 8.21 -6.32 9.02
N ASP A 78 7.57 -5.85 7.92
CA ASP A 78 8.20 -5.72 6.60
C ASP A 78 7.59 -4.54 5.83
N GLU A 79 8.22 -3.37 5.97
CA GLU A 79 7.80 -2.11 5.34
C GLU A 79 7.81 -2.18 3.82
N LEU A 80 8.56 -3.11 3.21
CA LEU A 80 8.63 -3.30 1.75
C LEU A 80 7.49 -4.19 1.23
N ASN A 81 6.79 -4.90 2.11
CA ASN A 81 5.74 -5.82 1.76
C ASN A 81 4.36 -5.15 1.84
N ARG A 82 3.94 -4.56 0.72
CA ARG A 82 2.63 -3.91 0.62
C ARG A 82 1.50 -4.91 0.70
N VAL A 83 0.50 -4.58 1.49
CA VAL A 83 -0.79 -5.27 1.51
C VAL A 83 -1.59 -4.86 0.28
N ALA A 84 -1.82 -5.80 -0.65
CA ALA A 84 -2.54 -5.56 -1.90
C ALA A 84 -4.05 -5.89 -1.80
N VAL A 85 -4.54 -6.22 -0.61
CA VAL A 85 -5.93 -6.59 -0.37
C VAL A 85 -6.78 -5.33 -0.22
N ALA A 86 -8.00 -5.36 -0.74
CA ALA A 86 -9.04 -4.35 -0.51
C ALA A 86 -8.58 -2.89 -0.72
N TRP A 87 -7.75 -2.65 -1.77
CA TRP A 87 -7.27 -1.31 -2.15
C TRP A 87 -6.20 -0.71 -1.23
N LEU A 88 -5.82 -1.39 -0.16
CA LEU A 88 -4.81 -0.95 0.80
C LEU A 88 -3.40 -0.80 0.21
N GLY A 89 -3.15 -1.31 -0.99
CA GLY A 89 -1.89 -1.17 -1.71
C GLY A 89 -1.75 0.09 -2.56
N PHE A 90 -2.80 0.90 -2.71
CA PHE A 90 -2.80 2.04 -3.63
C PHE A 90 -2.84 3.37 -2.89
N ARG A 91 -2.03 4.32 -3.37
CA ARG A 91 -2.08 5.70 -2.90
C ARG A 91 -3.39 6.36 -3.32
N ALA A 92 -4.07 7.05 -2.39
CA ALA A 92 -5.32 7.74 -2.65
C ALA A 92 -5.46 8.97 -1.73
N ARG A 93 -6.28 9.95 -2.14
CA ARG A 93 -6.81 10.91 -1.19
C ARG A 93 -7.74 10.17 -0.23
N ALA A 94 -7.71 10.54 1.03
CA ALA A 94 -8.50 9.91 2.08
C ALA A 94 -8.95 10.95 3.10
N SER A 95 -10.09 10.69 3.72
CA SER A 95 -10.41 11.25 5.02
C SER A 95 -10.30 10.16 6.09
N MET A 96 -9.81 10.53 7.25
CA MET A 96 -9.70 9.65 8.41
C MET A 96 -10.59 10.20 9.52
N THR A 97 -11.62 9.44 9.89
CA THR A 97 -12.52 9.77 10.98
C THR A 97 -12.26 8.85 12.16
N VAL A 98 -11.90 9.44 13.29
CA VAL A 98 -11.76 8.75 14.58
C VAL A 98 -13.10 8.83 15.30
N ALA A 99 -13.65 7.69 15.70
CA ALA A 99 -14.91 7.58 16.43
C ALA A 99 -14.79 6.61 17.62
N GLU A 100 -15.77 6.56 18.49
CA GLU A 100 -15.73 5.73 19.71
C GLU A 100 -15.56 4.23 19.39
N ALA A 101 -16.13 3.73 18.28
CA ALA A 101 -16.02 2.33 17.86
C ALA A 101 -14.71 2.01 17.13
N GLY A 102 -13.96 3.01 16.65
CA GLY A 102 -12.73 2.80 15.90
C GLY A 102 -12.43 3.92 14.92
N VAL A 103 -11.73 3.58 13.84
CA VAL A 103 -11.28 4.49 12.79
C VAL A 103 -11.91 4.11 11.46
N VAL A 104 -12.47 5.09 10.77
CA VAL A 104 -12.95 4.96 9.38
C VAL A 104 -11.96 5.66 8.46
N LEU A 105 -11.43 4.94 7.49
CA LEU A 105 -10.65 5.49 6.37
C LEU A 105 -11.53 5.49 5.12
N SER A 106 -11.97 6.66 4.69
CA SER A 106 -12.73 6.82 3.45
C SER A 106 -11.76 7.20 2.33
N LEU A 107 -11.51 6.26 1.41
CA LEU A 107 -10.58 6.42 0.30
C LEU A 107 -11.30 6.98 -0.93
N ALA A 108 -10.63 7.82 -1.70
CA ALA A 108 -11.15 8.32 -2.97
C ALA A 108 -11.60 7.16 -3.88
N GLY A 109 -12.77 7.29 -4.47
CA GLY A 109 -13.41 6.20 -5.23
C GLY A 109 -14.47 5.43 -4.46
N GLY A 110 -14.91 5.94 -3.31
CA GLY A 110 -16.05 5.41 -2.54
C GLY A 110 -15.76 4.13 -1.78
N LYS A 111 -14.51 3.93 -1.37
CA LYS A 111 -14.08 2.75 -0.61
C LYS A 111 -13.79 3.14 0.83
N GLU A 112 -14.41 2.41 1.72
CA GLU A 112 -14.26 2.62 3.15
C GLU A 112 -13.62 1.40 3.79
N VAL A 113 -12.73 1.66 4.74
CA VAL A 113 -12.06 0.67 5.56
C VAL A 113 -12.37 1.00 7.01
N PHE A 114 -13.00 0.10 7.70
CA PHE A 114 -13.23 0.22 9.13
C PHE A 114 -12.16 -0.53 9.90
N ILE A 115 -11.54 0.16 10.85
CA ILE A 115 -10.58 -0.41 11.79
C ILE A 115 -11.21 -0.31 13.16
N SER A 116 -11.73 -1.42 13.64
CA SER A 116 -12.40 -1.45 14.94
C SER A 116 -11.42 -1.09 16.07
N ARG A 117 -11.94 -0.53 17.15
CA ARG A 117 -11.15 -0.18 18.33
C ARG A 117 -10.28 -1.33 18.83
N VAL A 118 -10.80 -2.55 18.83
CA VAL A 118 -10.06 -3.73 19.29
C VAL A 118 -8.95 -4.16 18.32
N ALA A 119 -9.03 -3.77 17.06
CA ALA A 119 -7.99 -4.02 16.07
C ALA A 119 -6.85 -2.98 16.13
N LEU A 120 -7.10 -1.79 16.69
CA LEU A 120 -6.08 -0.76 16.84
C LEU A 120 -5.00 -1.20 17.81
N ARG A 121 -3.73 -0.90 17.47
CA ARG A 121 -2.55 -1.26 18.25
C ARG A 121 -1.75 -0.04 18.69
N ALA A 122 -1.42 0.82 17.73
CA ALA A 122 -0.62 2.01 17.98
C ALA A 122 -0.87 3.08 16.92
N ILE A 123 -0.54 4.31 17.24
CA ILE A 123 -0.39 5.41 16.29
C ILE A 123 0.86 6.20 16.64
N ASP A 124 1.68 6.53 15.66
CA ASP A 124 2.89 7.31 15.86
C ASP A 124 3.27 8.12 14.61
N ARG A 125 4.34 8.92 14.75
CA ARG A 125 4.94 9.65 13.63
C ARG A 125 6.00 8.79 12.97
N ALA A 126 5.92 8.66 11.64
CA ALA A 126 6.90 7.95 10.84
C ALA A 126 7.67 8.90 9.92
N THR A 127 8.93 8.54 9.64
CA THR A 127 9.82 9.29 8.74
C THR A 127 10.03 8.56 7.42
N TYR A 128 9.81 7.25 7.39
CA TYR A 128 10.07 6.40 6.23
C TYR A 128 8.82 5.65 5.81
N THR A 129 8.64 5.53 4.50
CA THR A 129 7.77 4.57 3.85
C THR A 129 8.49 4.00 2.62
N ILE A 130 7.89 3.01 1.98
CA ILE A 130 8.41 2.30 0.81
C ILE A 130 8.86 3.24 -0.32
N ASP A 131 8.24 4.43 -0.46
CA ASP A 131 8.43 5.25 -1.66
C ASP A 131 9.46 6.38 -1.51
N ARG A 132 9.67 6.94 -0.32
CA ARG A 132 10.62 8.06 -0.08
C ARG A 132 10.86 8.30 1.41
N ALA A 133 12.08 8.79 1.72
CA ALA A 133 12.30 9.54 2.95
C ALA A 133 11.48 10.85 2.87
N VAL A 134 10.62 11.08 3.84
CA VAL A 134 9.84 12.31 4.01
C VAL A 134 10.51 13.11 5.13
N GLU A 135 10.26 14.41 5.22
CA GLU A 135 10.68 15.21 6.38
C GLU A 135 10.36 14.49 7.69
N LYS A 136 11.26 14.61 8.69
CA LYS A 136 11.08 13.95 9.99
C LYS A 136 9.68 14.18 10.54
N GLY A 137 8.91 13.09 10.73
CA GLY A 137 7.55 13.16 11.26
C GLY A 137 6.48 13.61 10.25
N GLY A 138 6.77 13.66 8.94
CA GLY A 138 5.81 14.06 7.91
C GLY A 138 4.73 13.02 7.58
N LEU A 139 4.81 11.83 8.21
CA LEU A 139 3.83 10.76 8.07
C LEU A 139 3.28 10.36 9.44
N VAL A 140 2.05 9.89 9.42
CA VAL A 140 1.43 9.18 10.54
C VAL A 140 1.37 7.70 10.17
N ARG A 141 1.85 6.84 11.07
CA ARG A 141 1.72 5.40 11.00
C ARG A 141 0.65 4.95 11.97
N LEU A 142 -0.32 4.21 11.46
CA LEU A 142 -1.36 3.57 12.23
C LEU A 142 -1.14 2.06 12.18
N THR A 143 -0.76 1.46 13.30
CA THR A 143 -0.57 0.02 13.46
C THR A 143 -1.87 -0.62 13.92
N TRP A 144 -2.32 -1.66 13.22
CA TRP A 144 -3.56 -2.33 13.52
C TRP A 144 -3.55 -3.78 13.04
N SER A 145 -4.54 -4.58 13.43
CA SER A 145 -4.66 -5.99 13.03
C SER A 145 -5.67 -6.14 11.90
N LEU A 146 -5.22 -6.59 10.74
CA LEU A 146 -6.06 -7.01 9.61
C LEU A 146 -6.39 -8.49 9.78
N GLY A 147 -7.54 -8.80 10.40
CA GLY A 147 -7.79 -10.12 10.96
C GLY A 147 -6.76 -10.44 12.06
N THR A 148 -5.94 -11.46 11.87
CA THR A 148 -4.87 -11.85 12.81
C THR A 148 -3.50 -11.25 12.45
N THR A 149 -3.38 -10.56 11.32
CA THR A 149 -2.10 -10.08 10.79
C THR A 149 -1.87 -8.62 11.18
N PRO A 150 -0.76 -8.29 11.88
CA PRO A 150 -0.42 -6.91 12.16
C PRO A 150 0.04 -6.18 10.89
N VAL A 151 -0.48 -4.98 10.69
CA VAL A 151 -0.20 -4.15 9.52
C VAL A 151 -0.03 -2.68 9.92
N ASP A 152 0.74 -1.94 9.12
CA ASP A 152 0.99 -0.51 9.27
C ASP A 152 0.41 0.27 8.10
N SER A 153 -0.49 1.19 8.37
CA SER A 153 -1.04 2.12 7.41
C SER A 153 -0.38 3.48 7.53
N TYR A 154 0.12 4.02 6.42
CA TYR A 154 0.82 5.30 6.37
C TYR A 154 -0.06 6.37 5.74
N LEU A 155 -0.17 7.49 6.45
CA LEU A 155 -0.94 8.65 6.02
C LEU A 155 -0.08 9.90 6.09
N ARG A 156 -0.24 10.79 5.12
CA ARG A 156 0.29 12.15 5.16
C ARG A 156 -0.87 13.12 5.32
N LEU A 157 -0.95 13.79 6.45
CA LEU A 157 -2.02 14.75 6.67
C LEU A 157 -1.92 15.91 5.70
N THR A 158 -3.05 16.39 5.23
CA THR A 158 -3.14 17.58 4.37
C THR A 158 -2.73 18.82 5.16
N ASN A 159 -3.12 18.88 6.44
CA ASN A 159 -2.68 19.92 7.36
C ASN A 159 -1.80 19.28 8.45
N PRO A 160 -0.47 19.53 8.47
CA PRO A 160 0.43 18.97 9.47
C PRO A 160 0.11 19.38 10.92
N ALA A 161 -0.59 20.51 11.13
CA ALA A 161 -0.98 20.95 12.46
C ALA A 161 -1.97 20.00 13.14
N ASP A 162 -2.74 19.23 12.36
CA ASP A 162 -3.73 18.29 12.88
C ASP A 162 -3.08 16.99 13.42
N THR A 163 -1.76 16.82 13.22
CA THR A 163 -1.08 15.58 13.60
C THR A 163 -1.18 15.30 15.10
N ALA A 164 -0.95 16.31 15.95
CA ALA A 164 -1.04 16.14 17.39
C ALA A 164 -2.47 15.76 17.82
N LEU A 165 -3.46 16.47 17.28
CA LEU A 165 -4.87 16.19 17.55
C LEU A 165 -5.28 14.78 17.13
N LEU A 166 -4.77 14.33 15.97
CA LEU A 166 -5.05 12.97 15.49
C LEU A 166 -4.42 11.90 16.40
N LEU A 167 -3.17 12.09 16.82
CA LEU A 167 -2.51 11.18 17.75
C LEU A 167 -3.30 11.08 19.06
N ASP A 168 -3.68 12.23 19.65
CA ASP A 168 -4.44 12.28 20.90
C ASP A 168 -5.82 11.63 20.76
N ALA A 169 -6.53 11.90 19.66
CA ALA A 169 -7.83 11.31 19.40
C ALA A 169 -7.75 9.78 19.28
N VAL A 170 -6.77 9.24 18.54
CA VAL A 170 -6.60 7.79 18.43
C VAL A 170 -6.11 7.18 19.74
N HIS A 171 -5.19 7.82 20.47
CA HIS A 171 -4.77 7.35 21.79
C HIS A 171 -5.94 7.24 22.77
N SER A 172 -6.91 8.15 22.70
CA SER A 172 -8.09 8.12 23.61
C SER A 172 -8.98 6.89 23.40
N ILE A 173 -8.93 6.28 22.21
CA ILE A 173 -9.71 5.09 21.88
C ILE A 173 -8.88 3.79 21.82
N LEU A 174 -7.56 3.86 21.98
CA LEU A 174 -6.74 2.64 22.02
C LEU A 174 -7.20 1.72 23.16
N PRO A 175 -7.22 0.40 22.95
CA PRO A 175 -7.44 -0.55 24.02
C PRO A 175 -6.37 -0.35 25.12
N THR A 176 -6.80 -0.22 26.36
CA THR A 176 -5.86 -0.25 27.50
C THR A 176 -5.18 -1.63 27.50
N PRO A 177 -3.83 -1.72 27.53
CA PRO A 177 -3.18 -3.01 27.71
C PRO A 177 -3.74 -3.67 28.97
N LEU A 178 -4.24 -4.91 28.85
CA LEU A 178 -4.58 -5.68 30.04
C LEU A 178 -3.31 -5.81 30.89
N PRO A 179 -3.35 -5.52 32.19
CA PRO A 179 -2.23 -5.81 33.08
C PRO A 179 -1.86 -7.28 32.89
N LEU A 180 -0.59 -7.56 32.64
CA LEU A 180 -0.08 -8.93 32.67
C LEU A 180 -0.34 -9.45 34.08
N GLU A 181 -1.30 -10.37 34.21
CA GLU A 181 -1.59 -11.10 35.43
C GLU A 181 -0.37 -12.01 35.70
N GLY A 182 0.62 -11.50 36.40
CA GLY A 182 1.91 -12.19 36.56
C GLY A 182 2.83 -11.68 37.62
N ASP A 183 2.47 -10.63 38.41
CA ASP A 183 3.24 -10.20 39.58
C ASP A 183 2.41 -10.28 40.86
N ALA A 184 1.95 -11.50 41.18
CA ALA A 184 1.48 -11.87 42.49
C ALA A 184 2.33 -13.05 43.01
N LEU A 185 3.53 -12.76 43.52
CA LEU A 185 4.27 -13.59 44.46
C LEU A 185 4.84 -12.72 45.57
#